data_064b790e3eeab5e33deb4dfe521ab415
#
_entry.id   064b790e3eeab5e33deb4dfe521ab415
#
_cell.length_a   1.000
_cell.length_b   1.000
_cell.length_c   1.000
_cell.angle_alpha   90.00
_cell.angle_beta   90.00
_cell.angle_gamma   90.00
#
_symmetry.space_group_name_H-M   'P 1'
#
loop_
_entity.id
_entity.type
_entity.pdbx_description
1 polymer ?
#
loop_
_entity_poly.entity_id
_entity_poly.type
_entity_poly.pdbx_seq_one_letter_code
_entity_poly.pdbx_strand_id
1 'polypeptide(L)'
;MKIVSLLPSATEIICGIGLRDQLVGVTHECDYPADVVGLPIVTRSRIPKGLPSNEIDAIVRGQLETDSALYSLEAEVLASLSPDLIVTQSLCDVCAVSADEVTSVACQLPGNTNVINLEPTCLSDVLETILVVGDAAERSVEAQAYFDSLTQRVEAVVQRTKHIGHDLHPKVAILEWLDPLFDGGHWYPELIEMAGGTPCFGHRNKPSCSRSWEDLVAAQP
;
A
#
# COMPACT_ATOMS: atom_id res chain seq x y z
N MET A 1 6.31 -3.72 22.94
CA MET A 1 6.55 -4.30 21.59
C MET A 1 7.25 -3.25 20.74
N LYS A 2 8.24 -3.62 19.96
CA LYS A 2 8.90 -2.76 18.96
C LYS A 2 8.41 -3.19 17.57
N ILE A 3 7.86 -2.25 16.81
CA ILE A 3 7.24 -2.55 15.51
C ILE A 3 8.03 -1.84 14.41
N VAL A 4 8.29 -2.54 13.31
CA VAL A 4 8.84 -1.97 12.08
C VAL A 4 7.80 -2.10 10.97
N SER A 5 7.56 -1.00 10.26
CA SER A 5 6.66 -0.96 9.11
C SER A 5 7.45 -0.80 7.81
N LEU A 6 7.23 -1.72 6.87
CA LEU A 6 7.87 -1.72 5.56
C LEU A 6 6.97 -1.19 4.43
N LEU A 7 5.83 -0.57 4.78
CA LEU A 7 4.92 0.07 3.83
C LEU A 7 4.14 1.22 4.48
N PRO A 8 3.82 2.30 3.72
CA PRO A 8 3.11 3.46 4.26
C PRO A 8 1.75 3.12 4.89
N SER A 9 0.94 2.26 4.25
CA SER A 9 -0.38 1.88 4.76
C SER A 9 -0.30 1.18 6.13
N ALA A 10 0.68 0.30 6.35
CA ALA A 10 0.89 -0.33 7.66
C ALA A 10 1.31 0.70 8.72
N THR A 11 2.13 1.69 8.35
CA THR A 11 2.50 2.81 9.23
C THR A 11 1.25 3.56 9.70
N GLU A 12 0.34 3.88 8.78
CA GLU A 12 -0.92 4.54 9.12
C GLU A 12 -1.82 3.68 9.99
N ILE A 13 -1.92 2.38 9.70
CA ILE A 13 -2.69 1.42 10.51
C ILE A 13 -2.14 1.36 11.94
N ILE A 14 -0.83 1.16 12.10
CA ILE A 14 -0.15 1.08 13.40
C ILE A 14 -0.41 2.36 14.20
N CYS A 15 -0.30 3.52 13.59
CA CYS A 15 -0.62 4.79 14.23
C CYS A 15 -2.12 4.91 14.55
N GLY A 16 -2.99 4.50 13.62
CA GLY A 16 -4.45 4.56 13.76
C GLY A 16 -5.01 3.72 14.91
N ILE A 17 -4.35 2.59 15.23
CA ILE A 17 -4.70 1.74 16.38
C ILE A 17 -3.96 2.13 17.68
N GLY A 18 -3.32 3.32 17.70
CA GLY A 18 -2.70 3.89 18.90
C GLY A 18 -1.32 3.33 19.27
N LEU A 19 -0.59 2.74 18.29
CA LEU A 19 0.72 2.14 18.53
C LEU A 19 1.90 2.99 18.02
N ARG A 20 1.69 4.29 17.78
CA ARG A 20 2.73 5.21 17.28
C ARG A 20 4.03 5.13 18.09
N ASP A 21 3.95 5.08 19.42
CA ASP A 21 5.12 5.04 20.30
C ASP A 21 5.88 3.70 20.25
N GLN A 22 5.27 2.66 19.70
CA GLN A 22 5.88 1.35 19.53
C GLN A 22 6.51 1.19 18.13
N LEU A 23 6.23 2.11 17.21
CA LEU A 23 6.82 2.15 15.89
C LEU A 23 8.25 2.69 15.97
N VAL A 24 9.23 1.81 15.73
CA VAL A 24 10.66 2.11 15.91
C VAL A 24 11.43 2.25 14.59
N GLY A 25 10.83 1.87 13.46
CA GLY A 25 11.42 1.99 12.13
C GLY A 25 10.36 1.95 11.04
N VAL A 26 10.63 2.66 9.93
CA VAL A 26 9.70 2.84 8.81
C VAL A 26 10.43 2.73 7.47
N THR A 27 9.67 2.59 6.37
CA THR A 27 10.23 2.71 5.02
C THR A 27 10.53 4.17 4.66
N HIS A 28 11.39 4.35 3.66
CA HIS A 28 11.73 5.69 3.12
C HIS A 28 10.54 6.40 2.44
N GLU A 29 9.43 5.71 2.21
CA GLU A 29 8.19 6.25 1.64
C GLU A 29 7.17 6.69 2.71
N CYS A 30 7.45 6.45 4.00
CA CYS A 30 6.52 6.82 5.07
C CYS A 30 6.67 8.32 5.42
N ASP A 31 5.64 9.10 5.11
CA ASP A 31 5.55 10.54 5.35
C ASP A 31 4.36 10.95 6.21
N TYR A 32 3.45 10.02 6.49
CA TYR A 32 2.24 10.25 7.29
C TYR A 32 2.02 9.13 8.34
N PRO A 33 1.50 9.50 9.53
CA PRO A 33 1.29 10.86 10.06
C PRO A 33 2.63 11.62 10.24
N ALA A 34 2.58 12.95 10.29
CA ALA A 34 3.78 13.80 10.26
C ALA A 34 4.82 13.50 11.35
N ASP A 35 4.41 12.93 12.48
CA ASP A 35 5.27 12.56 13.60
C ASP A 35 6.07 11.26 13.37
N VAL A 36 5.85 10.52 12.29
CA VAL A 36 6.73 9.40 11.91
C VAL A 36 7.98 9.88 11.18
N VAL A 37 7.96 11.11 10.68
CA VAL A 37 9.13 11.72 10.05
C VAL A 37 10.26 11.86 11.10
N GLY A 38 11.41 11.27 10.81
CA GLY A 38 12.54 11.23 11.73
C GLY A 38 12.73 9.89 12.45
N LEU A 39 11.83 8.92 12.29
CA LEU A 39 12.10 7.55 12.68
C LEU A 39 13.23 6.94 11.81
N PRO A 40 13.96 5.94 12.32
CA PRO A 40 14.92 5.18 11.55
C PRO A 40 14.31 4.63 10.25
N ILE A 41 14.96 4.90 9.13
CA ILE A 41 14.56 4.40 7.82
C ILE A 41 15.25 3.07 7.58
N VAL A 42 14.48 2.01 7.34
CA VAL A 42 14.96 0.64 7.20
C VAL A 42 14.96 0.11 5.76
N THR A 43 14.60 0.97 4.80
CA THR A 43 14.60 0.61 3.37
C THR A 43 15.24 1.71 2.53
N ARG A 44 15.71 1.36 1.32
CA ARG A 44 16.25 2.31 0.35
C ARG A 44 15.75 1.98 -1.04
N SER A 45 15.34 3.00 -1.80
CA SER A 45 15.10 2.87 -3.23
C SER A 45 16.41 2.73 -4.00
N ARG A 46 16.43 1.83 -4.97
CA ARG A 46 17.50 1.71 -5.96
C ARG A 46 17.27 2.58 -7.20
N ILE A 47 16.07 3.17 -7.30
CA ILE A 47 15.72 4.11 -8.36
C ILE A 47 16.30 5.49 -8.00
N PRO A 48 17.07 6.14 -8.89
CA PRO A 48 17.59 7.48 -8.66
C PRO A 48 16.45 8.50 -8.53
N LYS A 49 16.61 9.48 -7.64
CA LYS A 49 15.62 10.55 -7.47
C LYS A 49 15.66 11.55 -8.63
N GLY A 50 14.47 12.12 -8.94
CA GLY A 50 14.36 13.24 -9.87
C GLY A 50 14.35 12.86 -11.35
N LEU A 51 14.20 11.58 -11.67
CA LEU A 51 14.02 11.12 -13.04
C LEU A 51 12.60 11.40 -13.54
N PRO A 52 12.40 11.62 -14.86
CA PRO A 52 11.08 11.67 -15.47
C PRO A 52 10.40 10.28 -15.46
N SER A 53 9.07 10.27 -15.55
CA SER A 53 8.23 9.07 -15.40
C SER A 53 8.63 7.91 -16.34
N ASN A 54 8.93 8.21 -17.59
CA ASN A 54 9.34 7.22 -18.58
C ASN A 54 10.70 6.57 -18.29
N GLU A 55 11.63 7.32 -17.69
CA GLU A 55 12.92 6.77 -17.30
C GLU A 55 12.79 5.88 -16.06
N ILE A 56 11.92 6.27 -15.10
CA ILE A 56 11.59 5.42 -13.94
C ILE A 56 10.98 4.11 -14.42
N ASP A 57 9.97 4.16 -15.31
CA ASP A 57 9.32 2.97 -15.87
C ASP A 57 10.33 2.06 -16.60
N ALA A 58 11.23 2.63 -17.38
CA ALA A 58 12.27 1.85 -18.07
C ALA A 58 13.20 1.12 -17.08
N ILE A 59 13.58 1.77 -15.97
CA ILE A 59 14.40 1.15 -14.92
C ILE A 59 13.61 0.03 -14.24
N VAL A 60 12.35 0.28 -13.87
CA VAL A 60 11.47 -0.72 -13.24
C VAL A 60 11.34 -1.96 -14.10
N ARG A 61 11.02 -1.81 -15.38
CA ARG A 61 10.90 -2.95 -16.32
C ARG A 61 12.21 -3.71 -16.46
N GLY A 62 13.32 -3.01 -16.62
CA GLY A 62 14.64 -3.64 -16.74
C GLY A 62 15.05 -4.43 -15.49
N GLN A 63 14.67 -3.96 -14.30
CA GLN A 63 14.94 -4.69 -13.05
C GLN A 63 14.03 -5.91 -12.90
N LEU A 64 12.76 -5.81 -13.25
CA LEU A 64 11.83 -6.95 -13.24
C LEU A 64 12.25 -8.07 -14.21
N GLU A 65 12.76 -7.72 -15.39
CA GLU A 65 13.28 -8.70 -16.35
C GLU A 65 14.49 -9.47 -15.82
N THR A 66 15.25 -8.88 -14.91
CA THR A 66 16.47 -9.48 -14.33
C THR A 66 16.24 -10.05 -12.92
N ASP A 67 14.97 -10.10 -12.46
CA ASP A 67 14.61 -10.53 -11.10
C ASP A 67 15.34 -9.74 -10.00
N SER A 68 15.61 -8.46 -10.28
CA SER A 68 16.36 -7.56 -9.39
C SER A 68 15.38 -6.71 -8.57
N ALA A 69 15.56 -6.70 -7.25
CA ALA A 69 14.73 -5.92 -6.35
C ALA A 69 14.86 -4.41 -6.59
N LEU A 70 13.74 -3.69 -6.58
CA LEU A 70 13.68 -2.21 -6.68
C LEU A 70 14.09 -1.51 -5.40
N TYR A 71 13.93 -2.20 -4.29
CA TYR A 71 14.26 -1.72 -2.95
C TYR A 71 15.25 -2.63 -2.27
N SER A 72 16.00 -2.10 -1.33
CA SER A 72 16.89 -2.87 -0.46
C SER A 72 16.53 -2.63 0.99
N LEU A 73 16.68 -3.66 1.80
CA LEU A 73 16.54 -3.59 3.25
C LEU A 73 17.87 -3.12 3.88
N GLU A 74 17.82 -2.15 4.77
CA GLU A 74 18.95 -1.69 5.57
C GLU A 74 19.11 -2.63 6.78
N ALA A 75 19.67 -3.82 6.53
CA ALA A 75 19.72 -4.93 7.50
C ALA A 75 20.42 -4.56 8.81
N GLU A 76 21.46 -3.75 8.78
CA GLU A 76 22.18 -3.30 9.99
C GLU A 76 21.29 -2.39 10.85
N VAL A 77 20.53 -1.48 10.21
CA VAL A 77 19.58 -0.61 10.90
C VAL A 77 18.48 -1.46 11.52
N LEU A 78 17.87 -2.37 10.74
CA LEU A 78 16.83 -3.27 11.22
C LEU A 78 17.31 -4.11 12.42
N ALA A 79 18.52 -4.66 12.35
CA ALA A 79 19.12 -5.44 13.43
C ALA A 79 19.32 -4.60 14.71
N SER A 80 19.76 -3.35 14.57
CA SER A 80 19.94 -2.43 15.71
C SER A 80 18.65 -2.09 16.43
N LEU A 81 17.53 -2.06 15.71
CA LEU A 81 16.20 -1.81 16.27
C LEU A 81 15.67 -3.01 17.06
N SER A 82 16.07 -4.23 16.70
CA SER A 82 15.62 -5.49 17.32
C SER A 82 14.08 -5.53 17.42
N PRO A 83 13.34 -5.53 16.28
CA PRO A 83 11.89 -5.50 16.30
C PRO A 83 11.29 -6.80 16.80
N ASP A 84 10.15 -6.71 17.49
CA ASP A 84 9.30 -7.84 17.86
C ASP A 84 8.35 -8.21 16.71
N LEU A 85 7.91 -7.18 15.94
CA LEU A 85 6.98 -7.32 14.81
C LEU A 85 7.48 -6.53 13.61
N ILE A 86 7.46 -7.17 12.44
CA ILE A 86 7.67 -6.53 11.13
C ILE A 86 6.40 -6.69 10.30
N VAL A 87 5.89 -5.58 9.77
CA VAL A 87 4.75 -5.57 8.85
C VAL A 87 5.24 -5.26 7.44
N THR A 88 4.98 -6.18 6.51
CA THR A 88 5.40 -6.09 5.11
C THR A 88 4.25 -6.44 4.15
N GLN A 89 4.53 -6.44 2.85
CA GLN A 89 3.61 -6.91 1.82
C GLN A 89 4.37 -7.70 0.75
N SER A 90 3.65 -8.59 0.04
CA SER A 90 4.13 -9.29 -1.17
C SER A 90 3.16 -9.12 -2.36
N LEU A 91 2.23 -8.18 -2.26
CA LEU A 91 1.22 -7.94 -3.30
C LEU A 91 1.83 -7.51 -4.65
N CYS A 92 2.95 -6.83 -4.62
CA CYS A 92 3.55 -6.21 -5.80
C CYS A 92 5.08 -6.19 -5.67
N ASP A 93 5.77 -6.78 -6.63
CA ASP A 93 7.23 -6.83 -6.69
C ASP A 93 7.87 -5.45 -6.89
N VAL A 94 7.06 -4.45 -7.26
CA VAL A 94 7.50 -3.06 -7.52
C VAL A 94 7.22 -2.10 -6.37
N CYS A 95 6.48 -2.53 -5.31
CA CYS A 95 5.97 -1.59 -4.30
C CYS A 95 6.66 -1.68 -2.93
N ALA A 96 7.35 -2.79 -2.65
CA ALA A 96 8.04 -3.01 -1.38
C ALA A 96 9.27 -3.92 -1.53
N VAL A 97 10.03 -4.08 -0.45
CA VAL A 97 11.06 -5.12 -0.35
C VAL A 97 10.39 -6.49 -0.39
N SER A 98 10.99 -7.46 -1.07
CA SER A 98 10.40 -8.80 -1.19
C SER A 98 10.18 -9.45 0.19
N ALA A 99 9.05 -10.13 0.36
CA ALA A 99 8.73 -10.81 1.61
C ALA A 99 9.76 -11.90 1.97
N ASP A 100 10.36 -12.54 0.97
CA ASP A 100 11.41 -13.55 1.16
C ASP A 100 12.70 -12.92 1.72
N GLU A 101 13.11 -11.75 1.22
CA GLU A 101 14.26 -11.01 1.75
C GLU A 101 14.00 -10.58 3.20
N VAL A 102 12.82 -10.02 3.49
CA VAL A 102 12.42 -9.63 4.84
C VAL A 102 12.43 -10.82 5.80
N THR A 103 11.85 -11.95 5.39
CA THR A 103 11.80 -13.17 6.20
C THR A 103 13.21 -13.73 6.44
N SER A 104 14.05 -13.76 5.41
CA SER A 104 15.43 -14.22 5.51
C SER A 104 16.25 -13.37 6.49
N VAL A 105 16.10 -12.04 6.45
CA VAL A 105 16.78 -11.14 7.40
C VAL A 105 16.19 -11.31 8.80
N ALA A 106 14.86 -11.37 8.94
CA ALA A 106 14.21 -11.55 10.24
C ALA A 106 14.68 -12.83 10.97
N CYS A 107 14.87 -13.94 10.24
CA CYS A 107 15.40 -15.18 10.80
C CYS A 107 16.84 -15.06 11.34
N GLN A 108 17.58 -14.04 10.93
CA GLN A 108 18.97 -13.78 11.40
C GLN A 108 19.00 -12.79 12.58
N LEU A 109 17.88 -12.13 12.89
CA LEU A 109 17.79 -11.22 14.02
C LEU A 109 17.83 -11.97 15.35
N PRO A 110 18.44 -11.37 16.39
CA PRO A 110 18.39 -11.96 17.74
C PRO A 110 16.96 -11.85 18.28
N GLY A 111 16.38 -12.98 18.69
CA GLY A 111 15.03 -13.03 19.25
C GLY A 111 14.06 -13.81 18.36
N ASN A 112 12.78 -13.61 18.59
CA ASN A 112 11.70 -14.22 17.82
C ASN A 112 10.87 -13.10 17.17
N THR A 113 11.39 -12.51 16.11
CA THR A 113 10.70 -11.47 15.36
C THR A 113 9.54 -12.06 14.56
N ASN A 114 8.32 -11.63 14.83
CA ASN A 114 7.15 -11.98 14.03
C ASN A 114 7.13 -11.15 12.74
N VAL A 115 6.89 -11.80 11.60
CA VAL A 115 6.72 -11.11 10.29
C VAL A 115 5.32 -11.39 9.79
N ILE A 116 4.55 -10.34 9.54
CA ILE A 116 3.23 -10.46 8.91
C ILE A 116 3.24 -9.82 7.54
N ASN A 117 2.57 -10.47 6.60
CA ASN A 117 2.47 -10.06 5.21
C ASN A 117 1.04 -9.62 4.88
N LEU A 118 0.87 -8.45 4.28
CA LEU A 118 -0.42 -7.88 3.91
C LEU A 118 -0.57 -7.94 2.39
N GLU A 119 -1.65 -8.58 1.91
CA GLU A 119 -1.89 -8.79 0.46
C GLU A 119 -3.32 -8.39 0.07
N PRO A 120 -3.74 -7.14 0.30
CA PRO A 120 -5.08 -6.71 -0.05
C PRO A 120 -5.23 -6.55 -1.56
N THR A 121 -6.33 -7.05 -2.13
CA THR A 121 -6.65 -6.91 -3.56
C THR A 121 -7.88 -6.04 -3.82
N CYS A 122 -8.69 -5.79 -2.81
CA CYS A 122 -9.89 -4.95 -2.83
C CYS A 122 -9.99 -4.10 -1.56
N LEU A 123 -10.96 -3.19 -1.51
CA LEU A 123 -11.13 -2.29 -0.35
C LEU A 123 -11.45 -3.03 0.94
N SER A 124 -12.27 -4.09 0.87
CA SER A 124 -12.55 -4.91 2.06
C SER A 124 -11.28 -5.54 2.61
N ASP A 125 -10.41 -6.08 1.75
CA ASP A 125 -9.14 -6.66 2.18
C ASP A 125 -8.24 -5.58 2.84
N VAL A 126 -8.20 -4.36 2.24
CA VAL A 126 -7.44 -3.23 2.85
C VAL A 126 -7.95 -2.93 4.26
N LEU A 127 -9.26 -2.90 4.47
CA LEU A 127 -9.83 -2.69 5.81
C LEU A 127 -9.51 -3.86 6.75
N GLU A 128 -9.59 -5.10 6.26
CA GLU A 128 -9.27 -6.30 7.06
C GLU A 128 -7.80 -6.36 7.50
N THR A 129 -6.87 -5.75 6.74
CA THR A 129 -5.45 -5.65 7.17
C THR A 129 -5.31 -4.95 8.52
N ILE A 130 -6.25 -4.07 8.91
CA ILE A 130 -6.28 -3.41 10.22
C ILE A 130 -6.42 -4.46 11.34
N LEU A 131 -7.31 -5.43 11.13
CA LEU A 131 -7.55 -6.50 12.11
C LEU A 131 -6.34 -7.44 12.20
N VAL A 132 -5.72 -7.75 11.06
CA VAL A 132 -4.50 -8.57 11.01
C VAL A 132 -3.35 -7.92 11.77
N VAL A 133 -3.12 -6.62 11.55
CA VAL A 133 -2.09 -5.85 12.28
C VAL A 133 -2.44 -5.76 13.76
N GLY A 134 -3.71 -5.51 14.10
CA GLY A 134 -4.18 -5.44 15.47
C GLY A 134 -3.99 -6.74 16.25
N ASP A 135 -4.28 -7.87 15.63
CA ASP A 135 -4.08 -9.19 16.23
C ASP A 135 -2.59 -9.48 16.47
N ALA A 136 -1.74 -9.24 15.46
CA ALA A 136 -0.31 -9.44 15.59
C ALA A 136 0.34 -8.51 16.63
N ALA A 137 -0.25 -7.33 16.85
CA ALA A 137 0.22 -6.34 17.81
C ALA A 137 -0.48 -6.42 19.18
N GLU A 138 -1.33 -7.43 19.43
CA GLU A 138 -2.13 -7.62 20.65
C GLU A 138 -3.04 -6.41 20.96
N ARG A 139 -3.64 -5.83 19.91
CA ARG A 139 -4.52 -4.63 19.94
C ARG A 139 -5.83 -4.84 19.19
N SER A 140 -6.40 -6.03 19.30
CA SER A 140 -7.60 -6.42 18.56
C SER A 140 -8.80 -5.52 18.85
N VAL A 141 -8.93 -4.97 20.06
CA VAL A 141 -10.05 -4.06 20.43
C VAL A 141 -9.91 -2.72 19.73
N GLU A 142 -8.72 -2.11 19.76
CA GLU A 142 -8.44 -0.84 19.11
C GLU A 142 -8.51 -0.98 17.59
N ALA A 143 -8.03 -2.11 17.05
CA ALA A 143 -8.12 -2.44 15.64
C ALA A 143 -9.57 -2.57 15.17
N GLN A 144 -10.44 -3.25 15.94
CA GLN A 144 -11.85 -3.36 15.62
C GLN A 144 -12.53 -1.98 15.62
N ALA A 145 -12.25 -1.15 16.62
CA ALA A 145 -12.82 0.20 16.67
C ALA A 145 -12.37 1.06 15.48
N TYR A 146 -11.11 0.95 15.07
CA TYR A 146 -10.59 1.66 13.91
C TYR A 146 -11.19 1.14 12.60
N PHE A 147 -11.25 -0.17 12.41
CA PHE A 147 -11.93 -0.83 11.30
C PHE A 147 -13.39 -0.36 11.18
N ASP A 148 -14.15 -0.41 12.27
CA ASP A 148 -15.57 0.00 12.29
C ASP A 148 -15.72 1.47 11.89
N SER A 149 -14.83 2.35 12.36
CA SER A 149 -14.87 3.76 12.03
C SER A 149 -14.64 4.04 10.54
N LEU A 150 -13.70 3.32 9.91
CA LEU A 150 -13.44 3.45 8.47
C LEU A 150 -14.55 2.82 7.63
N THR A 151 -15.07 1.68 8.05
CA THR A 151 -16.22 1.02 7.40
C THR A 151 -17.43 1.95 7.39
N GLN A 152 -17.75 2.62 8.50
CA GLN A 152 -18.83 3.61 8.56
C GLN A 152 -18.63 4.77 7.59
N ARG A 153 -17.37 5.23 7.38
CA ARG A 153 -17.07 6.27 6.39
C ARG A 153 -17.35 5.80 4.97
N VAL A 154 -16.96 4.56 4.63
CA VAL A 154 -17.26 3.95 3.32
C VAL A 154 -18.78 3.83 3.13
N GLU A 155 -19.49 3.28 4.11
CA GLU A 155 -20.94 3.15 4.07
C GLU A 155 -21.64 4.50 3.90
N ALA A 156 -21.18 5.54 4.59
CA ALA A 156 -21.73 6.89 4.45
C ALA A 156 -21.61 7.43 3.03
N VAL A 157 -20.51 7.15 2.32
CA VAL A 157 -20.34 7.50 0.90
C VAL A 157 -21.34 6.73 0.05
N VAL A 158 -21.39 5.40 0.18
CA VAL A 158 -22.31 4.54 -0.58
C VAL A 158 -23.78 4.96 -0.36
N GLN A 159 -24.17 5.28 0.89
CA GLN A 159 -25.53 5.75 1.17
C GLN A 159 -25.87 7.08 0.48
N ARG A 160 -24.90 7.98 0.31
CA ARG A 160 -25.10 9.26 -0.38
C ARG A 160 -25.24 9.09 -1.88
N THR A 161 -24.57 8.13 -2.47
CA THR A 161 -24.50 7.91 -3.93
C THR A 161 -25.56 6.94 -4.46
N LYS A 162 -26.08 6.03 -3.63
CA LYS A 162 -27.02 4.97 -4.05
C LYS A 162 -28.33 5.48 -4.72
N HIS A 163 -28.67 6.74 -4.54
CA HIS A 163 -29.87 7.35 -5.14
C HIS A 163 -29.59 8.05 -6.46
N ILE A 164 -28.33 8.13 -6.88
CA ILE A 164 -27.96 8.70 -8.17
C ILE A 164 -28.38 7.71 -9.24
N GLY A 165 -29.21 8.14 -10.19
CA GLY A 165 -29.59 7.30 -11.33
C GLY A 165 -28.38 6.93 -12.18
N HIS A 166 -28.34 5.72 -12.68
CA HIS A 166 -27.21 5.19 -13.47
C HIS A 166 -26.83 6.08 -14.65
N ASP A 167 -27.82 6.73 -15.27
CA ASP A 167 -27.63 7.67 -16.40
C ASP A 167 -26.92 8.96 -15.99
N LEU A 168 -26.84 9.24 -14.70
CA LEU A 168 -26.17 10.41 -14.13
C LEU A 168 -24.77 10.12 -13.57
N HIS A 169 -24.33 8.86 -13.63
CA HIS A 169 -23.00 8.49 -13.19
C HIS A 169 -21.95 9.05 -14.14
N PRO A 170 -21.02 9.90 -13.68
CA PRO A 170 -19.92 10.36 -14.51
C PRO A 170 -19.01 9.19 -14.87
N LYS A 171 -18.46 9.22 -16.07
CA LYS A 171 -17.38 8.32 -16.44
C LYS A 171 -16.09 8.82 -15.79
N VAL A 172 -15.34 7.91 -15.16
CA VAL A 172 -14.14 8.25 -14.40
C VAL A 172 -12.98 7.35 -14.84
N ALA A 173 -11.85 7.98 -15.19
CA ALA A 173 -10.59 7.30 -15.39
C ALA A 173 -9.64 7.66 -14.24
N ILE A 174 -9.19 6.67 -13.46
CA ILE A 174 -8.10 6.84 -12.50
C ILE A 174 -6.81 6.39 -13.19
N LEU A 175 -5.81 7.25 -13.13
CA LEU A 175 -4.50 7.00 -13.72
C LEU A 175 -3.45 6.97 -12.61
N GLU A 176 -2.76 5.85 -12.46
CA GLU A 176 -1.68 5.69 -11.49
C GLU A 176 -0.35 6.24 -11.99
N TRP A 177 -0.16 6.23 -13.32
CA TRP A 177 1.05 6.69 -13.97
C TRP A 177 0.71 7.35 -15.31
N LEU A 178 1.49 8.35 -15.74
CA LEU A 178 1.16 9.16 -16.92
C LEU A 178 2.04 8.89 -18.14
N ASP A 179 3.26 8.40 -17.94
CA ASP A 179 4.20 8.12 -19.02
C ASP A 179 5.13 6.96 -18.65
N PRO A 180 4.85 5.73 -19.18
CA PRO A 180 3.65 5.34 -19.95
C PRO A 180 2.36 5.40 -19.14
N LEU A 181 1.22 5.48 -19.81
CA LEU A 181 -0.07 5.56 -19.12
C LEU A 181 -0.45 4.22 -18.48
N PHE A 182 -0.77 4.24 -17.17
CA PHE A 182 -1.35 3.11 -16.45
C PHE A 182 -2.69 3.48 -15.84
N ASP A 183 -3.68 2.59 -15.97
CA ASP A 183 -4.95 2.72 -15.28
C ASP A 183 -4.84 2.29 -13.80
N GLY A 184 -5.86 2.61 -13.01
CA GLY A 184 -5.98 2.17 -11.62
C GLY A 184 -6.62 0.78 -11.53
N GLY A 185 -5.88 -0.18 -11.02
CA GLY A 185 -6.33 -1.55 -10.76
C GLY A 185 -6.90 -1.77 -9.35
N HIS A 186 -6.88 -3.04 -8.89
CA HIS A 186 -7.25 -3.50 -7.54
C HIS A 186 -8.60 -2.93 -7.07
N TRP A 187 -8.59 -2.01 -6.11
CA TRP A 187 -9.75 -1.36 -5.48
C TRP A 187 -10.27 -0.12 -6.22
N TYR A 188 -9.53 0.46 -7.17
CA TYR A 188 -9.95 1.71 -7.82
C TYR A 188 -11.30 1.62 -8.55
N PRO A 189 -11.60 0.56 -9.33
CA PRO A 189 -12.91 0.45 -9.97
C PRO A 189 -14.07 0.44 -8.99
N GLU A 190 -13.96 -0.29 -7.87
CA GLU A 190 -15.01 -0.32 -6.86
C GLU A 190 -15.15 1.00 -6.10
N LEU A 191 -14.04 1.72 -5.83
CA LEU A 191 -14.10 3.04 -5.23
C LEU A 191 -14.86 4.05 -6.11
N ILE A 192 -14.64 4.00 -7.44
CA ILE A 192 -15.38 4.82 -8.39
C ILE A 192 -16.88 4.53 -8.32
N GLU A 193 -17.26 3.25 -8.30
CA GLU A 193 -18.66 2.83 -8.26
C GLU A 193 -19.32 3.19 -6.92
N MET A 194 -18.63 2.98 -5.79
CA MET A 194 -19.09 3.40 -4.46
C MET A 194 -19.30 4.91 -4.39
N ALA A 195 -18.47 5.69 -5.10
CA ALA A 195 -18.61 7.14 -5.21
C ALA A 195 -19.68 7.59 -6.20
N GLY A 196 -20.39 6.67 -6.87
CA GLY A 196 -21.43 6.97 -7.85
C GLY A 196 -20.93 7.29 -9.23
N GLY A 197 -19.72 6.86 -9.59
CA GLY A 197 -19.16 6.96 -10.93
C GLY A 197 -19.22 5.65 -11.71
N THR A 198 -18.83 5.70 -12.98
CA THR A 198 -18.65 4.53 -13.86
C THR A 198 -17.17 4.45 -14.25
N PRO A 199 -16.43 3.40 -13.87
CA PRO A 199 -15.03 3.28 -14.24
C PRO A 199 -14.88 3.07 -15.75
N CYS A 200 -14.00 3.87 -16.37
CA CYS A 200 -13.64 3.69 -17.78
C CYS A 200 -12.68 2.53 -17.98
N PHE A 201 -11.80 2.32 -17.02
CA PHE A 201 -10.73 1.35 -17.05
C PHE A 201 -10.59 0.64 -15.71
N GLY A 202 -9.63 -0.29 -15.66
CA GLY A 202 -9.31 -1.06 -14.49
C GLY A 202 -10.16 -2.33 -14.36
N HIS A 203 -9.62 -3.26 -13.63
CA HIS A 203 -10.29 -4.51 -13.30
C HIS A 203 -10.21 -4.73 -11.80
N ARG A 204 -11.37 -4.95 -11.17
CA ARG A 204 -11.43 -5.26 -9.74
C ARG A 204 -10.51 -6.44 -9.41
N ASN A 205 -9.80 -6.35 -8.30
CA ASN A 205 -8.91 -7.40 -7.78
C ASN A 205 -7.78 -7.79 -8.76
N LYS A 206 -7.45 -6.92 -9.70
CA LYS A 206 -6.38 -7.13 -10.70
C LYS A 206 -5.39 -5.97 -10.66
N PRO A 207 -4.11 -6.22 -10.96
CA PRO A 207 -3.14 -5.15 -11.10
C PRO A 207 -3.54 -4.12 -12.15
N SER A 208 -2.97 -2.94 -12.01
CA SER A 208 -3.04 -1.85 -12.99
C SER A 208 -2.46 -2.28 -14.33
N CYS A 209 -3.05 -1.79 -15.42
CA CYS A 209 -2.65 -2.14 -16.77
C CYS A 209 -2.18 -0.92 -17.57
N SER A 210 -1.23 -1.14 -18.46
CA SER A 210 -0.82 -0.12 -19.42
C SER A 210 -1.96 0.20 -20.39
N ARG A 211 -2.13 1.49 -20.71
CA ARG A 211 -3.14 2.03 -21.66
C ARG A 211 -2.48 2.96 -22.65
N SER A 212 -3.17 3.22 -23.75
CA SER A 212 -2.79 4.27 -24.68
C SER A 212 -3.56 5.56 -24.40
N TRP A 213 -3.03 6.69 -24.86
CA TRP A 213 -3.76 7.97 -24.80
C TRP A 213 -4.98 7.95 -25.72
N GLU A 214 -4.93 7.18 -26.82
CA GLU A 214 -6.06 6.94 -27.73
C GLU A 214 -7.21 6.22 -27.00
N ASP A 215 -6.92 5.24 -26.15
CA ASP A 215 -7.93 4.55 -25.32
C ASP A 215 -8.60 5.54 -24.37
N LEU A 216 -7.82 6.42 -23.72
CA LEU A 216 -8.35 7.41 -22.81
C LEU A 216 -9.28 8.42 -23.53
N VAL A 217 -8.86 8.91 -24.68
CA VAL A 217 -9.67 9.82 -25.51
C VAL A 217 -10.96 9.13 -25.99
N ALA A 218 -10.87 7.87 -26.41
CA ALA A 218 -12.03 7.08 -26.85
C ALA A 218 -13.02 6.79 -25.71
N ALA A 219 -12.53 6.61 -24.47
CA ALA A 219 -13.38 6.39 -23.30
C ALA A 219 -14.20 7.62 -22.93
N GLN A 220 -13.74 8.83 -23.21
CA GLN A 220 -14.40 10.10 -22.90
C GLN A 220 -14.81 10.18 -21.42
N PRO A 221 -13.85 10.14 -20.47
CA PRO A 221 -14.14 10.26 -19.05
C PRO A 221 -14.65 11.65 -18.65
#